data_7fdb79373b12e559c03ea81667bcfe01
#
_entry.id   7fdb79373b12e559c03ea81667bcfe01
#
_cell.length_a   1.000
_cell.length_b   1.000
_cell.length_c   1.000
_cell.angle_alpha   90.00
_cell.angle_beta   90.00
_cell.angle_gamma   90.00
#
_symmetry.space_group_name_H-M   'P 1'
#
loop_
_entity.id
_entity.type
_entity.pdbx_description
1 polymer ?
#
loop_
_entity_poly.entity_id
_entity_poly.type
_entity_poly.pdbx_seq_one_letter_code
_entity_poly.pdbx_strand_id
1 'polypeptide(L)'
;DTDRSRGLGDVYKRQIRKLLNDNGGKDIGIIAKIENAEGVENIDSIIEASDGIMVARGDLGVEIPASQVPHIQKEIIRKCNEHYTPVITATQMLDSMIRNPRPTRAEVADVANAIYDGTDAIMLSGETAAGKYPVDALKMMADIAEMTEPHLDYKVFIEHRSMDGREKISSAVALATVRTAKNLKANAIVTPTMSGNTARLISNFRPKVPIYAITPNSTIQHKLQLIWGVTPLKGYQRDTTDHIMSQAMNVVRSRHLIHKGDLVVFTAGDPATNMTNGRGAVTNMMHVIEAE
;
A
#
# COMPACT_ATOMS: atom_id res chain seq x y z
N ASP A 1 -30.73 22.60 -10.26
CA ASP A 1 -30.55 21.48 -9.30
C ASP A 1 -29.52 20.41 -9.75
N THR A 2 -29.03 20.51 -10.96
CA THR A 2 -28.03 19.57 -11.52
C THR A 2 -26.58 19.91 -11.15
N ASP A 3 -26.34 21.04 -10.53
CA ASP A 3 -24.99 21.50 -10.15
C ASP A 3 -24.60 21.10 -8.71
N ARG A 4 -25.53 20.54 -7.93
CA ARG A 4 -25.29 20.09 -6.55
C ARG A 4 -24.69 18.68 -6.45
N SER A 5 -24.75 17.86 -7.49
CA SER A 5 -24.23 16.48 -7.47
C SER A 5 -22.76 16.38 -7.87
N ARG A 6 -22.23 17.34 -8.63
CA ARG A 6 -20.82 17.38 -9.05
C ARG A 6 -19.92 17.84 -7.92
N GLY A 7 -19.56 16.99 -7.00
CA GLY A 7 -18.58 17.33 -5.98
C GLY A 7 -18.93 16.96 -4.53
N LEU A 8 -20.05 16.27 -4.32
CA LEU A 8 -20.46 15.85 -2.97
C LEU A 8 -19.41 14.92 -2.33
N GLY A 9 -18.81 14.03 -3.09
CA GLY A 9 -17.84 13.06 -2.56
C GLY A 9 -16.57 13.72 -2.01
N ASP A 10 -15.99 14.70 -2.69
CA ASP A 10 -14.78 15.41 -2.27
C ASP A 10 -15.10 16.50 -1.22
N VAL A 11 -16.26 17.15 -1.33
CA VAL A 11 -16.73 18.17 -0.35
C VAL A 11 -16.94 17.52 1.02
N TYR A 12 -17.62 16.39 1.10
CA TYR A 12 -17.81 15.67 2.37
C TYR A 12 -16.46 15.23 2.98
N LYS A 13 -15.50 14.78 2.18
CA LYS A 13 -14.20 14.37 2.70
C LYS A 13 -13.38 15.54 3.21
N ARG A 14 -13.42 16.68 2.52
CA ARG A 14 -12.79 17.92 3.01
C ARG A 14 -13.45 18.39 4.32
N GLN A 15 -14.77 18.24 4.44
CA GLN A 15 -15.49 18.52 5.68
C GLN A 15 -15.09 17.55 6.80
N ILE A 16 -14.98 16.23 6.52
CA ILE A 16 -14.52 15.25 7.48
C ILE A 16 -13.07 15.53 7.89
N ARG A 17 -12.19 15.86 6.95
CA ARG A 17 -10.80 16.25 7.25
C ARG A 17 -10.74 17.47 8.15
N LYS A 18 -11.56 18.48 7.87
CA LYS A 18 -11.68 19.66 8.72
C LYS A 18 -12.18 19.30 10.12
N LEU A 19 -13.25 18.51 10.21
CA LEU A 19 -13.79 18.05 11.49
C LEU A 19 -12.75 17.29 12.32
N LEU A 20 -12.00 16.38 11.69
CA LEU A 20 -10.90 15.64 12.34
C LEU A 20 -9.81 16.58 12.85
N ASN A 21 -9.40 17.55 12.03
CA ASN A 21 -8.38 18.52 12.42
C ASN A 21 -8.83 19.37 13.60
N ASP A 22 -10.09 19.84 13.58
CA ASP A 22 -10.67 20.69 14.63
C ASP A 22 -10.86 19.93 15.96
N ASN A 23 -10.90 18.59 15.92
CA ASN A 23 -11.09 17.72 17.10
C ASN A 23 -9.86 16.89 17.47
N GLY A 24 -8.65 17.30 17.06
CA GLY A 24 -7.41 16.62 17.42
C GLY A 24 -7.12 15.32 16.64
N GLY A 25 -7.93 15.00 15.63
CA GLY A 25 -7.80 13.81 14.80
C GLY A 25 -6.96 14.00 13.53
N LYS A 26 -6.02 14.95 13.52
CA LYS A 26 -5.19 15.28 12.34
C LYS A 26 -4.49 14.06 11.72
N ASP A 27 -4.07 13.11 12.56
CA ASP A 27 -3.34 11.92 12.14
C ASP A 27 -4.24 10.74 11.75
N ILE A 28 -5.55 10.88 11.86
CA ILE A 28 -6.51 9.84 11.46
C ILE A 28 -6.61 9.81 9.93
N GLY A 29 -6.36 8.62 9.34
CA GLY A 29 -6.50 8.40 7.90
C GLY A 29 -7.96 8.30 7.47
N ILE A 30 -8.28 8.84 6.31
CA ILE A 30 -9.60 8.72 5.67
C ILE A 30 -9.50 7.73 4.52
N ILE A 31 -10.21 6.59 4.62
CA ILE A 31 -10.36 5.65 3.52
C ILE A 31 -11.73 5.89 2.89
N ALA A 32 -11.72 6.28 1.61
CA ALA A 32 -12.96 6.49 0.87
C ALA A 32 -13.48 5.16 0.31
N LYS A 33 -14.71 4.83 0.64
CA LYS A 33 -15.41 3.68 0.11
C LYS A 33 -16.13 4.04 -1.18
N ILE A 34 -15.79 3.37 -2.28
CA ILE A 34 -16.42 3.56 -3.60
C ILE A 34 -17.47 2.48 -3.78
N GLU A 35 -18.75 2.87 -3.78
CA GLU A 35 -19.87 1.96 -3.72
C GLU A 35 -21.04 2.33 -4.65
N ASN A 36 -20.90 3.42 -5.42
CA ASN A 36 -21.93 3.90 -6.33
C ASN A 36 -21.34 4.54 -7.59
N ALA A 37 -22.18 4.83 -8.58
CA ALA A 37 -21.79 5.42 -9.86
C ALA A 37 -21.13 6.79 -9.70
N GLU A 38 -21.67 7.64 -8.81
CA GLU A 38 -21.11 8.98 -8.55
C GLU A 38 -19.68 8.91 -8.00
N GLY A 39 -19.41 7.94 -7.11
CA GLY A 39 -18.06 7.70 -6.59
C GLY A 39 -17.07 7.28 -7.68
N VAL A 40 -17.51 6.53 -8.66
CA VAL A 40 -16.69 6.13 -9.83
C VAL A 40 -16.42 7.34 -10.73
N GLU A 41 -17.43 8.14 -11.05
CA GLU A 41 -17.29 9.34 -11.90
C GLU A 41 -16.33 10.38 -11.28
N ASN A 42 -16.32 10.51 -9.95
CA ASN A 42 -15.52 11.48 -9.23
C ASN A 42 -14.25 10.88 -8.61
N ILE A 43 -13.81 9.71 -9.07
CA ILE A 43 -12.73 8.93 -8.44
C ILE A 43 -11.43 9.73 -8.29
N ASP A 44 -11.05 10.55 -9.27
CA ASP A 44 -9.80 11.31 -9.24
C ASP A 44 -9.80 12.33 -8.09
N SER A 45 -10.86 13.12 -7.94
CA SER A 45 -10.99 14.09 -6.85
C SER A 45 -11.11 13.40 -5.47
N ILE A 46 -11.68 12.20 -5.45
CA ILE A 46 -11.80 11.39 -4.24
C ILE A 46 -10.43 10.84 -3.80
N ILE A 47 -9.61 10.38 -4.74
CA ILE A 47 -8.24 9.92 -4.47
C ILE A 47 -7.42 11.08 -3.87
N GLU A 48 -7.49 12.27 -4.47
CA GLU A 48 -6.77 13.45 -3.96
C GLU A 48 -7.16 13.86 -2.54
N ALA A 49 -8.43 13.67 -2.18
CA ALA A 49 -8.97 14.06 -0.87
C ALA A 49 -8.85 12.97 0.20
N SER A 50 -8.34 11.79 -0.11
CA SER A 50 -8.34 10.61 0.77
C SER A 50 -6.93 10.09 1.05
N ASP A 51 -6.77 9.35 2.16
CA ASP A 51 -5.52 8.66 2.50
C ASP A 51 -5.49 7.21 1.96
N GLY A 52 -6.62 6.72 1.48
CA GLY A 52 -6.80 5.39 0.88
C GLY A 52 -8.17 5.25 0.23
N ILE A 53 -8.31 4.25 -0.62
CA ILE A 53 -9.56 3.92 -1.32
C ILE A 53 -9.96 2.49 -0.99
N MET A 54 -11.27 2.24 -0.90
CA MET A 54 -11.82 0.89 -0.81
C MET A 54 -12.83 0.68 -1.96
N VAL A 55 -12.58 -0.33 -2.77
CA VAL A 55 -13.53 -0.76 -3.81
C VAL A 55 -14.53 -1.72 -3.17
N ALA A 56 -15.73 -1.24 -2.89
CA ALA A 56 -16.82 -1.99 -2.25
C ALA A 56 -17.70 -2.67 -3.29
N ARG A 57 -17.25 -3.80 -3.83
CA ARG A 57 -17.85 -4.45 -5.00
C ARG A 57 -19.30 -4.90 -4.82
N GLY A 58 -19.65 -5.32 -3.60
CA GLY A 58 -21.02 -5.74 -3.28
C GLY A 58 -22.03 -4.61 -3.45
N ASP A 59 -21.75 -3.46 -2.85
CA ASP A 59 -22.60 -2.27 -2.93
C ASP A 59 -22.56 -1.68 -4.34
N LEU A 60 -21.39 -1.62 -4.96
CA LEU A 60 -21.18 -1.12 -6.31
C LEU A 60 -21.98 -1.94 -7.34
N GLY A 61 -22.06 -3.27 -7.19
CA GLY A 61 -22.80 -4.15 -8.08
C GLY A 61 -24.33 -4.04 -7.97
N VAL A 62 -24.86 -3.31 -6.98
CA VAL A 62 -26.27 -2.95 -6.87
C VAL A 62 -26.59 -1.73 -7.74
N GLU A 63 -25.69 -0.76 -7.79
CA GLU A 63 -25.85 0.52 -8.49
C GLU A 63 -25.43 0.45 -9.97
N ILE A 64 -24.45 -0.40 -10.28
CA ILE A 64 -23.83 -0.53 -11.61
C ILE A 64 -24.04 -1.96 -12.11
N PRO A 65 -24.24 -2.17 -13.43
CA PRO A 65 -24.31 -3.51 -13.98
C PRO A 65 -23.12 -4.38 -13.54
N ALA A 66 -23.39 -5.56 -13.00
CA ALA A 66 -22.37 -6.45 -12.44
C ALA A 66 -21.24 -6.78 -13.43
N SER A 67 -21.54 -6.79 -14.74
CA SER A 67 -20.55 -6.99 -15.81
C SER A 67 -19.51 -5.87 -15.93
N GLN A 68 -19.78 -4.67 -15.40
CA GLN A 68 -18.87 -3.53 -15.42
C GLN A 68 -17.97 -3.46 -14.19
N VAL A 69 -18.37 -4.08 -13.07
CA VAL A 69 -17.64 -4.01 -11.80
C VAL A 69 -16.17 -4.43 -11.92
N PRO A 70 -15.80 -5.51 -12.65
CA PRO A 70 -14.40 -5.89 -12.80
C PRO A 70 -13.54 -4.85 -13.53
N HIS A 71 -14.11 -4.15 -14.53
CA HIS A 71 -13.43 -3.10 -15.28
C HIS A 71 -13.22 -1.87 -14.42
N ILE A 72 -14.24 -1.47 -13.66
CA ILE A 72 -14.17 -0.35 -12.71
C ILE A 72 -13.16 -0.63 -11.59
N GLN A 73 -13.14 -1.85 -11.05
CA GLN A 73 -12.13 -2.26 -10.08
C GLN A 73 -10.71 -2.04 -10.62
N LYS A 74 -10.41 -2.54 -11.81
CA LYS A 74 -9.10 -2.39 -12.46
C LYS A 74 -8.73 -0.93 -12.66
N GLU A 75 -9.68 -0.11 -13.10
CA GLU A 75 -9.47 1.31 -13.32
C GLU A 75 -9.18 2.06 -12.02
N ILE A 76 -9.97 1.81 -10.96
CA ILE A 76 -9.75 2.42 -9.64
C ILE A 76 -8.39 2.01 -9.09
N ILE A 77 -8.03 0.72 -9.14
CA ILE A 77 -6.73 0.23 -8.67
C ILE A 77 -5.59 0.91 -9.44
N ARG A 78 -5.69 1.00 -10.76
CA ARG A 78 -4.69 1.67 -11.61
C ARG A 78 -4.51 3.14 -11.19
N LYS A 79 -5.60 3.90 -11.08
CA LYS A 79 -5.59 5.31 -10.66
C LYS A 79 -5.00 5.48 -9.26
N CYS A 80 -5.37 4.64 -8.30
CA CYS A 80 -4.81 4.66 -6.95
C CYS A 80 -3.30 4.44 -6.97
N ASN A 81 -2.84 3.46 -7.75
CA ASN A 81 -1.42 3.17 -7.91
C ASN A 81 -0.65 4.35 -8.52
N GLU A 82 -1.22 5.03 -9.52
CA GLU A 82 -0.63 6.24 -10.13
C GLU A 82 -0.51 7.40 -9.14
N HIS A 83 -1.41 7.47 -8.16
CA HIS A 83 -1.42 8.51 -7.11
C HIS A 83 -0.71 8.09 -5.81
N TYR A 84 -0.08 6.91 -5.76
CA TYR A 84 0.54 6.35 -4.55
C TYR A 84 -0.44 6.23 -3.37
N THR A 85 -1.73 6.07 -3.67
CA THR A 85 -2.81 5.94 -2.70
C THR A 85 -3.11 4.47 -2.49
N PRO A 86 -3.06 3.93 -1.26
CA PRO A 86 -3.37 2.53 -1.01
C PRO A 86 -4.82 2.21 -1.36
N VAL A 87 -5.02 1.05 -1.98
CA VAL A 87 -6.34 0.57 -2.38
C VAL A 87 -6.65 -0.80 -1.79
N ILE A 88 -7.86 -0.92 -1.26
CA ILE A 88 -8.39 -2.15 -0.66
C ILE A 88 -9.47 -2.69 -1.58
N THR A 89 -9.34 -3.94 -2.02
CA THR A 89 -10.42 -4.65 -2.72
C THR A 89 -11.25 -5.43 -1.70
N ALA A 90 -12.54 -5.12 -1.64
CA ALA A 90 -13.42 -5.56 -0.57
C ALA A 90 -14.73 -6.18 -1.09
N THR A 91 -15.35 -6.95 -0.22
CA THR A 91 -16.66 -7.62 -0.34
C THR A 91 -16.71 -8.76 -1.34
N GLN A 92 -17.45 -9.81 -0.98
CA GLN A 92 -17.69 -10.99 -1.82
C GLN A 92 -16.40 -11.67 -2.32
N MET A 93 -15.34 -11.66 -1.48
CA MET A 93 -14.06 -12.28 -1.85
C MET A 93 -14.12 -13.82 -1.72
N LEU A 94 -14.59 -14.32 -0.56
CA LEU A 94 -14.78 -15.74 -0.25
C LEU A 94 -16.17 -15.95 0.37
N ASP A 95 -17.21 -15.33 -0.18
CA ASP A 95 -18.56 -15.27 0.40
C ASP A 95 -19.14 -16.65 0.75
N SER A 96 -18.88 -17.67 -0.08
CA SER A 96 -19.33 -19.04 0.19
C SER A 96 -18.77 -19.59 1.52
N MET A 97 -17.62 -19.09 1.97
CA MET A 97 -17.00 -19.50 3.24
C MET A 97 -17.70 -18.95 4.49
N ILE A 98 -18.69 -18.09 4.35
CA ILE A 98 -19.63 -17.79 5.43
C ILE A 98 -20.30 -19.07 5.92
N ARG A 99 -20.61 -20.01 5.00
CA ARG A 99 -21.40 -21.23 5.27
C ARG A 99 -20.62 -22.52 5.04
N ASN A 100 -19.61 -22.51 4.16
CA ASN A 100 -18.86 -23.68 3.73
C ASN A 100 -17.40 -23.61 4.17
N PRO A 101 -16.74 -24.74 4.47
CA PRO A 101 -15.33 -24.74 4.89
C PRO A 101 -14.33 -24.50 3.74
N ARG A 102 -14.79 -24.43 2.49
CA ARG A 102 -13.97 -24.23 1.30
C ARG A 102 -14.64 -23.24 0.36
N PRO A 103 -13.87 -22.38 -0.34
CA PRO A 103 -14.41 -21.47 -1.33
C PRO A 103 -14.70 -22.19 -2.63
N THR A 104 -15.42 -21.52 -3.51
CA THR A 104 -15.57 -21.91 -4.91
C THR A 104 -14.29 -21.57 -5.70
N ARG A 105 -14.09 -22.23 -6.85
CA ARG A 105 -12.97 -21.88 -7.76
C ARG A 105 -13.09 -20.47 -8.32
N ALA A 106 -14.28 -19.96 -8.49
CA ALA A 106 -14.51 -18.59 -8.95
C ALA A 106 -14.02 -17.56 -7.91
N GLU A 107 -14.28 -17.79 -6.63
CA GLU A 107 -13.81 -16.93 -5.53
C GLU A 107 -12.29 -16.96 -5.40
N VAL A 108 -11.67 -18.13 -5.51
CA VAL A 108 -10.20 -18.25 -5.53
C VAL A 108 -9.61 -17.44 -6.70
N ALA A 109 -10.20 -17.55 -7.90
CA ALA A 109 -9.77 -16.79 -9.06
C ALA A 109 -10.00 -15.28 -8.88
N ASP A 110 -11.06 -14.86 -8.20
CA ASP A 110 -11.39 -13.47 -7.94
C ASP A 110 -10.37 -12.82 -6.97
N VAL A 111 -10.04 -13.51 -5.87
CA VAL A 111 -8.98 -13.07 -4.95
C VAL A 111 -7.64 -12.94 -5.69
N ALA A 112 -7.25 -13.93 -6.47
CA ALA A 112 -6.02 -13.89 -7.25
C ALA A 112 -6.04 -12.73 -8.27
N ASN A 113 -7.15 -12.48 -8.96
CA ASN A 113 -7.29 -11.37 -9.90
C ASN A 113 -7.14 -10.01 -9.22
N ALA A 114 -7.69 -9.79 -8.03
CA ALA A 114 -7.49 -8.54 -7.30
C ALA A 114 -5.99 -8.28 -7.02
N ILE A 115 -5.22 -9.34 -6.72
CA ILE A 115 -3.78 -9.27 -6.51
C ILE A 115 -3.06 -8.96 -7.83
N TYR A 116 -3.42 -9.64 -8.94
CA TYR A 116 -2.88 -9.34 -10.27
C TYR A 116 -3.19 -7.92 -10.73
N ASP A 117 -4.34 -7.36 -10.35
CA ASP A 117 -4.72 -5.98 -10.64
C ASP A 117 -3.85 -4.97 -9.89
N GLY A 118 -3.14 -5.39 -8.83
CA GLY A 118 -2.21 -4.58 -8.07
C GLY A 118 -2.84 -3.88 -6.87
N THR A 119 -3.89 -4.45 -6.27
CA THR A 119 -4.43 -3.96 -4.98
C THR A 119 -3.37 -4.00 -3.88
N ASP A 120 -3.46 -3.10 -2.89
CA ASP A 120 -2.55 -3.09 -1.74
C ASP A 120 -3.00 -4.05 -0.65
N ALA A 121 -4.31 -4.19 -0.48
CA ALA A 121 -4.91 -5.10 0.49
C ALA A 121 -6.20 -5.73 -0.06
N ILE A 122 -6.54 -6.89 0.47
CA ILE A 122 -7.78 -7.60 0.24
C ILE A 122 -8.52 -7.74 1.57
N MET A 123 -9.85 -7.64 1.57
CA MET A 123 -10.64 -7.61 2.80
C MET A 123 -11.73 -8.66 2.82
N LEU A 124 -11.82 -9.40 3.91
CA LEU A 124 -12.97 -10.23 4.28
C LEU A 124 -13.98 -9.39 5.07
N SER A 125 -15.25 -9.65 4.89
CA SER A 125 -16.38 -8.99 5.57
C SER A 125 -17.20 -9.98 6.38
N GLY A 126 -18.30 -10.46 5.83
CA GLY A 126 -19.17 -11.44 6.46
C GLY A 126 -18.50 -12.77 6.80
N GLU A 127 -17.50 -13.15 6.01
CA GLU A 127 -16.72 -14.38 6.17
C GLU A 127 -16.07 -14.47 7.56
N THR A 128 -15.58 -13.34 8.07
CA THR A 128 -14.93 -13.26 9.39
C THR A 128 -15.82 -12.67 10.48
N ALA A 129 -16.78 -11.80 10.11
CA ALA A 129 -17.63 -11.11 11.09
C ALA A 129 -18.78 -11.99 11.61
N ALA A 130 -19.36 -12.84 10.76
CA ALA A 130 -20.53 -13.65 11.07
C ALA A 130 -20.47 -15.08 10.48
N GLY A 131 -19.39 -15.42 9.79
CA GLY A 131 -19.22 -16.72 9.13
C GLY A 131 -18.97 -17.86 10.12
N LYS A 132 -19.25 -19.09 9.67
CA LYS A 132 -18.97 -20.30 10.44
C LYS A 132 -17.49 -20.69 10.45
N TYR A 133 -16.71 -20.21 9.49
CA TYR A 133 -15.31 -20.60 9.25
C TYR A 133 -14.37 -19.39 9.17
N PRO A 134 -14.37 -18.47 10.17
CA PRO A 134 -13.64 -17.19 10.06
C PRO A 134 -12.13 -17.36 9.94
N VAL A 135 -11.55 -18.30 10.68
CA VAL A 135 -10.11 -18.57 10.66
C VAL A 135 -9.69 -19.25 9.36
N ASP A 136 -10.50 -20.19 8.86
CA ASP A 136 -10.21 -20.90 7.62
C ASP A 136 -10.36 -19.96 6.41
N ALA A 137 -11.32 -19.03 6.43
CA ALA A 137 -11.46 -18.00 5.40
C ALA A 137 -10.23 -17.09 5.34
N LEU A 138 -9.73 -16.65 6.49
CA LEU A 138 -8.51 -15.84 6.54
C LEU A 138 -7.28 -16.61 6.05
N LYS A 139 -7.09 -17.86 6.48
CA LYS A 139 -6.01 -18.72 6.00
C LYS A 139 -6.09 -18.94 4.49
N MET A 140 -7.26 -19.27 3.98
CA MET A 140 -7.47 -19.45 2.54
C MET A 140 -7.13 -18.20 1.75
N MET A 141 -7.54 -17.02 2.22
CA MET A 141 -7.19 -15.74 1.58
C MET A 141 -5.68 -15.50 1.57
N ALA A 142 -5.00 -15.78 2.68
CA ALA A 142 -3.54 -15.67 2.79
C ALA A 142 -2.84 -16.68 1.84
N ASP A 143 -3.28 -17.93 1.84
CA ASP A 143 -2.73 -18.97 0.94
C ASP A 143 -2.87 -18.57 -0.53
N ILE A 144 -4.02 -18.02 -0.93
CA ILE A 144 -4.22 -17.55 -2.32
C ILE A 144 -3.25 -16.39 -2.63
N ALA A 145 -3.06 -15.47 -1.69
CA ALA A 145 -2.15 -14.34 -1.88
C ALA A 145 -0.70 -14.84 -2.02
N GLU A 146 -0.23 -15.67 -1.09
CA GLU A 146 1.13 -16.24 -1.11
C GLU A 146 1.40 -17.06 -2.36
N MET A 147 0.41 -17.79 -2.87
CA MET A 147 0.53 -18.56 -4.11
C MET A 147 0.48 -17.68 -5.37
N THR A 148 -0.19 -16.53 -5.32
CA THR A 148 -0.36 -15.63 -6.48
C THR A 148 0.83 -14.70 -6.66
N GLU A 149 1.36 -14.13 -5.58
CA GLU A 149 2.44 -13.13 -5.63
C GLU A 149 3.69 -13.58 -6.40
N PRO A 150 4.20 -14.82 -6.29
CA PRO A 150 5.35 -15.26 -7.07
C PRO A 150 5.14 -15.23 -8.60
N HIS A 151 3.87 -15.23 -9.05
CA HIS A 151 3.48 -15.24 -10.45
C HIS A 151 3.18 -13.85 -11.02
N LEU A 152 3.32 -12.79 -10.22
CA LEU A 152 3.16 -11.42 -10.70
C LEU A 152 4.23 -11.07 -11.74
N ASP A 153 3.84 -10.35 -12.80
CA ASP A 153 4.81 -9.78 -13.73
C ASP A 153 5.38 -8.47 -13.16
N TYR A 154 6.39 -8.62 -12.33
CA TYR A 154 7.09 -7.49 -11.71
C TYR A 154 7.76 -6.52 -12.70
N LYS A 155 7.97 -6.94 -13.98
CA LYS A 155 8.49 -6.04 -15.02
C LYS A 155 7.43 -5.00 -15.40
N VAL A 156 6.20 -5.46 -15.59
CA VAL A 156 5.07 -4.59 -15.95
C VAL A 156 4.88 -3.50 -14.89
N PHE A 157 4.95 -3.85 -13.61
CA PHE A 157 4.82 -2.85 -12.54
C PHE A 157 5.95 -1.81 -12.54
N ILE A 158 7.17 -2.19 -12.89
CA ILE A 158 8.31 -1.27 -12.95
C ILE A 158 8.26 -0.39 -14.21
N GLU A 159 7.82 -0.94 -15.35
CA GLU A 159 7.84 -0.26 -16.64
C GLU A 159 6.64 0.66 -16.84
N HIS A 160 5.43 0.25 -16.45
CA HIS A 160 4.20 1.05 -16.61
C HIS A 160 4.01 2.12 -15.53
N ARG A 161 4.74 2.05 -14.43
CA ARG A 161 4.77 3.08 -13.39
C ARG A 161 5.92 4.06 -13.60
N SER A 162 6.29 4.29 -14.86
CA SER A 162 7.25 5.32 -15.25
C SER A 162 6.71 6.69 -14.84
N MET A 163 7.63 7.55 -14.47
CA MET A 163 7.47 8.84 -13.81
C MET A 163 6.74 9.88 -14.67
N ASP A 164 5.46 9.67 -15.00
CA ASP A 164 4.66 10.64 -15.74
C ASP A 164 4.55 11.97 -14.97
N GLY A 165 5.41 12.91 -15.33
CA GLY A 165 5.32 14.32 -14.94
C GLY A 165 5.57 14.63 -13.45
N ARG A 166 5.90 13.65 -12.61
CA ARG A 166 6.20 13.83 -11.19
C ARG A 166 7.66 13.49 -10.89
N GLU A 167 8.57 14.00 -11.69
CA GLU A 167 10.02 13.84 -11.48
C GLU A 167 10.45 14.48 -10.15
N LYS A 168 10.27 13.72 -9.08
CA LYS A 168 10.81 14.04 -7.76
C LYS A 168 12.00 13.14 -7.48
N ILE A 169 13.02 13.69 -6.86
CA ILE A 169 14.21 12.95 -6.40
C ILE A 169 13.82 11.64 -5.70
N SER A 170 12.82 11.69 -4.82
CA SER A 170 12.36 10.52 -4.06
C SER A 170 11.82 9.38 -4.95
N SER A 171 11.09 9.71 -6.02
CA SER A 171 10.56 8.69 -6.95
C SER A 171 11.67 8.06 -7.78
N ALA A 172 12.65 8.87 -8.21
CA ALA A 172 13.81 8.39 -8.95
C ALA A 172 14.67 7.45 -8.08
N VAL A 173 14.92 7.82 -6.82
CA VAL A 173 15.69 6.98 -5.87
C VAL A 173 14.92 5.71 -5.54
N ALA A 174 13.60 5.77 -5.34
CA ALA A 174 12.78 4.58 -5.08
C ALA A 174 12.81 3.60 -6.26
N LEU A 175 12.69 4.10 -7.50
CA LEU A 175 12.80 3.27 -8.70
C LEU A 175 14.19 2.65 -8.83
N ALA A 176 15.25 3.43 -8.59
CA ALA A 176 16.63 2.93 -8.59
C ALA A 176 16.82 1.85 -7.53
N THR A 177 16.26 2.04 -6.32
CA THR A 177 16.28 1.05 -5.22
C THR A 177 15.68 -0.28 -5.66
N VAL A 178 14.48 -0.26 -6.25
CA VAL A 178 13.80 -1.48 -6.70
C VAL A 178 14.56 -2.16 -7.84
N ARG A 179 15.07 -1.40 -8.81
CA ARG A 179 15.88 -1.95 -9.91
C ARG A 179 17.20 -2.55 -9.39
N THR A 180 17.86 -1.90 -8.45
CA THR A 180 19.08 -2.40 -7.83
C THR A 180 18.81 -3.69 -7.05
N ALA A 181 17.76 -3.72 -6.23
CA ALA A 181 17.36 -4.93 -5.50
C ALA A 181 17.10 -6.11 -6.45
N LYS A 182 16.39 -5.86 -7.56
CA LYS A 182 16.14 -6.88 -8.61
C LYS A 182 17.44 -7.36 -9.27
N ASN A 183 18.30 -6.44 -9.71
CA ASN A 183 19.51 -6.78 -10.47
C ASN A 183 20.52 -7.57 -9.63
N LEU A 184 20.65 -7.20 -8.36
CA LEU A 184 21.55 -7.86 -7.41
C LEU A 184 20.93 -9.09 -6.75
N LYS A 185 19.65 -9.38 -7.00
CA LYS A 185 18.90 -10.42 -6.30
C LYS A 185 18.98 -10.24 -4.77
N ALA A 186 18.84 -8.98 -4.32
CA ALA A 186 18.88 -8.67 -2.90
C ALA A 186 17.79 -9.44 -2.13
N ASN A 187 18.03 -9.66 -0.84
CA ASN A 187 17.12 -10.39 0.04
C ASN A 187 16.03 -9.49 0.60
N ALA A 188 16.31 -8.18 0.75
CA ALA A 188 15.37 -7.22 1.29
C ALA A 188 15.68 -5.77 0.85
N ILE A 189 14.68 -4.90 0.96
CA ILE A 189 14.84 -3.46 0.97
C ILE A 189 14.57 -2.98 2.39
N VAL A 190 15.49 -2.20 2.96
CA VAL A 190 15.35 -1.61 4.29
C VAL A 190 15.23 -0.10 4.17
N THR A 191 14.17 0.47 4.74
CA THR A 191 13.91 1.90 4.63
C THR A 191 13.48 2.51 5.97
N PRO A 192 14.35 3.27 6.64
CA PRO A 192 13.95 4.17 7.71
C PRO A 192 13.05 5.29 7.18
N THR A 193 11.98 5.56 7.90
CA THR A 193 11.01 6.58 7.45
C THR A 193 10.29 7.23 8.64
N MET A 194 10.12 8.55 8.57
CA MET A 194 9.36 9.31 9.57
C MET A 194 7.87 9.43 9.21
N SER A 195 7.57 9.57 7.92
CA SER A 195 6.21 9.77 7.39
C SER A 195 5.62 8.54 6.70
N GLY A 196 6.43 7.51 6.44
CA GLY A 196 6.04 6.36 5.62
C GLY A 196 6.17 6.57 4.11
N ASN A 197 6.52 7.77 3.66
CA ASN A 197 6.52 8.11 2.23
C ASN A 197 7.50 7.27 1.41
N THR A 198 8.73 7.07 1.90
CA THR A 198 9.74 6.24 1.22
C THR A 198 9.24 4.81 1.02
N ALA A 199 8.66 4.21 2.07
CA ALA A 199 8.12 2.86 1.99
C ALA A 199 6.97 2.73 0.96
N ARG A 200 6.08 3.73 0.91
CA ARG A 200 4.98 3.78 -0.08
C ARG A 200 5.50 3.91 -1.51
N LEU A 201 6.47 4.80 -1.74
CA LEU A 201 7.08 4.96 -3.06
C LEU A 201 7.74 3.68 -3.56
N ILE A 202 8.47 2.97 -2.68
CA ILE A 202 9.10 1.69 -3.02
C ILE A 202 8.04 0.63 -3.29
N SER A 203 7.05 0.50 -2.39
CA SER A 203 5.95 -0.46 -2.53
C SER A 203 5.19 -0.28 -3.84
N ASN A 204 5.02 0.97 -4.30
CA ASN A 204 4.32 1.25 -5.54
C ASN A 204 4.96 0.58 -6.77
N PHE A 205 6.27 0.37 -6.77
CA PHE A 205 6.96 -0.38 -7.82
C PHE A 205 6.88 -1.90 -7.65
N ARG A 206 6.18 -2.39 -6.63
CA ARG A 206 5.96 -3.82 -6.36
C ARG A 206 7.27 -4.63 -6.43
N PRO A 207 8.29 -4.35 -5.60
CA PRO A 207 9.51 -5.17 -5.59
C PRO A 207 9.19 -6.61 -5.18
N LYS A 208 9.91 -7.58 -5.76
CA LYS A 208 9.75 -9.00 -5.41
C LYS A 208 10.25 -9.33 -4.00
N VAL A 209 11.08 -8.45 -3.43
CA VAL A 209 11.67 -8.64 -2.10
C VAL A 209 10.89 -7.85 -1.04
N PRO A 210 10.87 -8.31 0.22
CA PRO A 210 10.17 -7.61 1.30
C PRO A 210 10.75 -6.20 1.54
N ILE A 211 9.89 -5.29 1.96
CA ILE A 211 10.24 -3.93 2.35
C ILE A 211 10.11 -3.82 3.88
N TYR A 212 11.23 -3.67 4.57
CA TYR A 212 11.25 -3.44 6.01
C TYR A 212 11.33 -1.94 6.28
N ALA A 213 10.21 -1.36 6.71
CA ALA A 213 10.10 0.07 7.01
C ALA A 213 10.31 0.31 8.51
N ILE A 214 11.39 1.01 8.87
CA ILE A 214 11.73 1.28 10.26
C ILE A 214 11.28 2.70 10.63
N THR A 215 10.37 2.82 11.61
CA THR A 215 9.84 4.12 12.04
C THR A 215 9.74 4.23 13.55
N PRO A 216 10.09 5.38 14.13
CA PRO A 216 9.84 5.66 15.56
C PRO A 216 8.38 6.00 15.84
N ASN A 217 7.59 6.34 14.82
CA ASN A 217 6.20 6.78 14.94
C ASN A 217 5.24 5.60 14.87
N SER A 218 4.51 5.31 15.96
CA SER A 218 3.55 4.21 16.03
C SER A 218 2.36 4.40 15.08
N THR A 219 1.88 5.62 14.88
CA THR A 219 0.79 5.92 13.95
C THR A 219 1.21 5.57 12.52
N ILE A 220 2.41 5.95 12.12
CA ILE A 220 2.96 5.61 10.80
C ILE A 220 3.17 4.09 10.67
N GLN A 221 3.67 3.43 11.74
CA GLN A 221 3.80 1.98 11.77
C GLN A 221 2.47 1.28 11.48
N HIS A 222 1.37 1.74 12.11
CA HIS A 222 0.05 1.17 11.86
C HIS A 222 -0.46 1.47 10.43
N LYS A 223 -0.30 2.69 9.93
CA LYS A 223 -0.71 3.07 8.57
C LYS A 223 0.01 2.25 7.49
N LEU A 224 1.27 1.92 7.71
CA LEU A 224 2.07 1.15 6.76
C LEU A 224 1.67 -0.33 6.66
N GLN A 225 0.88 -0.86 7.60
CA GLN A 225 0.33 -2.22 7.52
C GLN A 225 -0.62 -2.43 6.33
N LEU A 226 -1.21 -1.35 5.80
CA LEU A 226 -2.08 -1.40 4.62
C LEU A 226 -1.32 -1.29 3.29
N ILE A 227 0.00 -1.13 3.34
CA ILE A 227 0.82 -0.91 2.14
C ILE A 227 1.42 -2.25 1.68
N TRP A 228 1.23 -2.58 0.42
CA TRP A 228 1.67 -3.85 -0.15
C TRP A 228 3.18 -4.10 0.07
N GLY A 229 3.51 -5.30 0.53
CA GLY A 229 4.90 -5.77 0.69
C GLY A 229 5.70 -5.05 1.77
N VAL A 230 5.07 -4.16 2.58
CA VAL A 230 5.73 -3.43 3.65
C VAL A 230 5.50 -4.10 5.00
N THR A 231 6.58 -4.44 5.67
CA THR A 231 6.58 -4.85 7.08
C THR A 231 7.11 -3.70 7.93
N PRO A 232 6.24 -2.95 8.62
CA PRO A 232 6.66 -1.83 9.43
C PRO A 232 7.19 -2.28 10.80
N LEU A 233 8.38 -1.81 11.14
CA LEU A 233 9.10 -2.17 12.35
C LEU A 233 9.33 -0.93 13.22
N LYS A 234 9.27 -1.13 14.55
CA LYS A 234 9.58 -0.07 15.50
C LYS A 234 11.08 0.21 15.50
N GLY A 235 11.42 1.47 15.29
CA GLY A 235 12.78 2.02 15.44
C GLY A 235 12.81 3.18 16.40
N TYR A 236 13.94 3.88 16.45
CA TYR A 236 14.14 5.09 17.25
C TYR A 236 14.65 6.20 16.35
N GLN A 237 14.38 7.44 16.72
CA GLN A 237 14.93 8.59 16.00
C GLN A 237 16.43 8.67 16.19
N ARG A 238 17.14 9.01 15.10
CA ARG A 238 18.60 9.20 15.07
C ARG A 238 18.91 10.41 14.21
N ASP A 239 20.04 11.04 14.48
CA ASP A 239 20.38 12.34 13.89
C ASP A 239 21.44 12.24 12.78
N THR A 240 22.11 11.10 12.66
CA THR A 240 23.13 10.87 11.63
C THR A 240 22.77 9.68 10.76
N THR A 241 23.19 9.74 9.49
CA THR A 241 22.96 8.69 8.49
C THR A 241 23.51 7.34 8.95
N ASP A 242 24.73 7.32 9.52
CA ASP A 242 25.38 6.08 9.99
C ASP A 242 24.60 5.44 11.15
N HIS A 243 24.12 6.25 12.10
CA HIS A 243 23.30 5.75 13.20
C HIS A 243 21.92 5.26 12.73
N ILE A 244 21.31 5.93 11.75
CA ILE A 244 20.05 5.49 11.14
C ILE A 244 20.23 4.14 10.45
N MET A 245 21.30 4.00 9.66
CA MET A 245 21.61 2.77 8.92
C MET A 245 21.94 1.62 9.86
N SER A 246 22.86 1.83 10.80
CA SER A 246 23.24 0.82 11.79
C SER A 246 22.05 0.36 12.62
N GLN A 247 21.21 1.27 13.11
CA GLN A 247 20.02 0.92 13.85
C GLN A 247 19.03 0.11 12.99
N ALA A 248 18.77 0.54 11.76
CA ALA A 248 17.83 -0.14 10.88
C ALA A 248 18.28 -1.58 10.60
N MET A 249 19.56 -1.77 10.30
CA MET A 249 20.16 -3.09 10.10
C MET A 249 20.07 -3.95 11.36
N ASN A 250 20.33 -3.39 12.54
CA ASN A 250 20.21 -4.10 13.81
C ASN A 250 18.75 -4.52 14.10
N VAL A 251 17.75 -3.69 13.77
CA VAL A 251 16.33 -4.01 13.97
C VAL A 251 15.93 -5.21 13.12
N VAL A 252 16.28 -5.23 11.84
CA VAL A 252 15.89 -6.34 10.95
C VAL A 252 16.65 -7.62 11.29
N ARG A 253 17.92 -7.53 11.68
CA ARG A 253 18.73 -8.66 12.13
C ARG A 253 18.20 -9.28 13.43
N SER A 254 17.94 -8.46 14.45
CA SER A 254 17.43 -8.94 15.75
C SER A 254 16.07 -9.65 15.66
N ARG A 255 15.34 -9.44 14.58
CA ARG A 255 14.09 -10.10 14.29
C ARG A 255 14.22 -11.29 13.32
N HIS A 256 15.44 -11.69 12.98
CA HIS A 256 15.74 -12.79 12.05
C HIS A 256 15.12 -12.61 10.67
N LEU A 257 14.95 -11.35 10.21
CA LEU A 257 14.40 -11.02 8.90
C LEU A 257 15.47 -10.96 7.81
N ILE A 258 16.73 -10.84 8.20
CA ILE A 258 17.90 -10.95 7.35
C ILE A 258 18.96 -11.80 8.08
N HIS A 259 19.83 -12.46 7.33
CA HIS A 259 20.89 -13.34 7.82
C HIS A 259 22.25 -12.86 7.33
N LYS A 260 23.31 -13.37 7.95
CA LYS A 260 24.68 -13.08 7.53
C LYS A 260 24.89 -13.47 6.07
N GLY A 261 25.46 -12.55 5.28
CA GLY A 261 25.68 -12.71 3.85
C GLY A 261 24.51 -12.28 2.97
N ASP A 262 23.34 -11.91 3.54
CA ASP A 262 22.23 -11.37 2.79
C ASP A 262 22.56 -9.99 2.22
N LEU A 263 22.23 -9.77 0.94
CA LEU A 263 22.29 -8.47 0.31
C LEU A 263 21.04 -7.66 0.62
N VAL A 264 21.23 -6.45 1.13
CA VAL A 264 20.17 -5.52 1.49
C VAL A 264 20.35 -4.22 0.72
N VAL A 265 19.29 -3.73 0.11
CA VAL A 265 19.28 -2.37 -0.44
C VAL A 265 18.65 -1.45 0.60
N PHE A 266 19.48 -0.57 1.15
CA PHE A 266 19.07 0.44 2.12
C PHE A 266 18.75 1.74 1.39
N THR A 267 17.64 2.41 1.76
CA THR A 267 17.30 3.73 1.22
C THR A 267 16.65 4.61 2.26
N ALA A 268 17.02 5.88 2.28
CA ALA A 268 16.52 6.85 3.24
C ALA A 268 16.62 8.28 2.70
N GLY A 269 16.12 9.23 3.48
CA GLY A 269 16.46 10.64 3.33
C GLY A 269 17.65 10.98 4.22
N ASP A 270 18.62 11.71 3.68
CA ASP A 270 19.73 12.23 4.46
C ASP A 270 19.23 13.33 5.42
N PRO A 271 19.44 13.17 6.76
CA PRO A 271 19.02 14.16 7.73
C PRO A 271 19.66 15.53 7.51
N ALA A 272 20.92 15.58 7.09
CA ALA A 272 21.64 16.83 6.88
C ALA A 272 21.04 17.67 5.75
N THR A 273 20.62 17.03 4.66
CA THR A 273 20.00 17.72 3.52
C THR A 273 18.56 18.16 3.82
N ASN A 274 17.85 17.46 4.71
CA ASN A 274 16.48 17.77 5.07
C ASN A 274 16.34 18.98 6.01
N MET A 275 17.37 19.30 6.79
CA MET A 275 17.37 20.46 7.70
C MET A 275 17.47 21.80 6.97
N THR A 276 18.01 21.83 5.76
CA THR A 276 18.31 23.08 5.04
C THR A 276 17.19 23.63 4.19
N ASN A 277 16.15 22.84 3.84
CA ASN A 277 15.20 23.22 2.80
C ASN A 277 13.74 23.41 3.24
N GLY A 278 13.39 23.21 4.51
CA GLY A 278 12.00 23.38 5.01
C GLY A 278 10.93 22.50 4.30
N ARG A 279 11.34 21.67 3.34
CA ARG A 279 10.51 20.71 2.64
C ARG A 279 10.71 19.37 3.32
N GLY A 280 9.65 18.71 3.73
CA GLY A 280 9.69 17.43 4.45
C GLY A 280 10.70 16.42 3.88
N ALA A 281 11.08 15.43 4.67
CA ALA A 281 12.15 14.47 4.38
C ALA A 281 12.07 13.90 2.95
N VAL A 282 13.08 14.20 2.14
CA VAL A 282 13.23 13.71 0.77
C VAL A 282 14.07 12.44 0.78
N THR A 283 13.58 11.36 0.19
CA THR A 283 14.40 10.15 -0.05
C THR A 283 15.42 10.48 -1.13
N ASN A 284 16.71 10.51 -0.79
CA ASN A 284 17.78 10.99 -1.68
C ASN A 284 19.04 10.13 -1.64
N MET A 285 19.07 9.04 -0.87
CA MET A 285 20.22 8.15 -0.83
C MET A 285 19.81 6.67 -0.92
N MET A 286 20.74 5.89 -1.45
CA MET A 286 20.65 4.44 -1.56
C MET A 286 22.04 3.82 -1.28
N HIS A 287 22.07 2.75 -0.48
CA HIS A 287 23.27 1.95 -0.22
C HIS A 287 22.97 0.48 -0.47
N VAL A 288 23.97 -0.27 -0.90
CA VAL A 288 23.91 -1.73 -0.93
C VAL A 288 24.81 -2.24 0.18
N ILE A 289 24.26 -3.10 1.03
CA ILE A 289 24.91 -3.59 2.25
C ILE A 289 24.84 -5.11 2.23
N GLU A 290 25.98 -5.76 2.48
CA GLU A 290 26.00 -7.17 2.84
C GLU A 290 25.87 -7.28 4.36
N ALA A 291 24.93 -8.10 4.83
CA ALA A 291 24.67 -8.28 6.26
C ALA A 291 25.81 -9.09 6.90
N GLU A 292 26.46 -8.52 7.92
CA GLU A 292 27.55 -9.15 8.67
C GLU A 292 27.07 -10.18 9.69
#